data_805d803d61820d9fbf8cba7fb508643a
#
_entry.id   805d803d61820d9fbf8cba7fb508643a
#
_cell.length_a   1.000
_cell.length_b   1.000
_cell.length_c   1.000
_cell.angle_alpha   90.00
_cell.angle_beta   90.00
_cell.angle_gamma   90.00
#
_symmetry.space_group_name_H-M   'P 1'
#
loop_
_entity.id
_entity.type
_entity.pdbx_description
1 polymer ?
#
loop_
_entity_poly.entity_id
_entity_poly.type
_entity_poly.pdbx_seq_one_letter_code
_entity_poly.pdbx_strand_id
1 'polypeptide(L)'
;MGAKRVLVIEDQEDLAALYEQALVKEGYAVSKAYTGEEGVALFEDNGADAVVLDMTLPEMHGVETLRTIRGLNANVPVVVVTGETSDETRRQCERLGVQQYLSKPADYRDIMDAIRRALSDPKTTTEEYQVVTLRLPSRIVKCLMGLDENIERAVELICEEKFKA
;
A
#
# COMPACT_ATOMS: atom_id res chain seq x y z
N MET A 1 -1.66 22.66 -12.64
CA MET A 1 -1.76 21.51 -11.70
C MET A 1 -0.82 21.77 -10.55
N GLY A 2 -1.28 21.60 -9.31
CA GLY A 2 -0.40 21.74 -8.14
C GLY A 2 0.62 20.60 -8.06
N ALA A 3 1.73 20.81 -7.32
CA ALA A 3 2.69 19.75 -7.02
C ALA A 3 1.98 18.60 -6.29
N LYS A 4 2.29 17.35 -6.66
CA LYS A 4 1.81 16.18 -5.94
C LYS A 4 2.40 16.13 -4.54
N ARG A 5 1.58 15.76 -3.56
CA ARG A 5 1.94 15.74 -2.14
C ARG A 5 2.36 14.33 -1.72
N VAL A 6 3.53 14.22 -1.10
CA VAL A 6 4.04 12.97 -0.53
C VAL A 6 4.19 13.15 0.97
N LEU A 7 3.60 12.24 1.74
CA LEU A 7 3.79 12.16 3.19
C LEU A 7 4.88 11.12 3.48
N VAL A 8 5.91 11.51 4.22
CA VAL A 8 6.99 10.65 4.69
C VAL A 8 6.81 10.42 6.18
N ILE A 9 6.69 9.16 6.61
CA ILE A 9 6.54 8.74 8.01
C ILE A 9 7.77 7.89 8.36
N GLU A 10 8.73 8.49 9.04
CA GLU A 10 10.05 7.93 9.34
C GLU A 10 10.57 8.54 10.65
N ASP A 11 10.93 7.73 11.65
CA ASP A 11 11.38 8.20 12.96
C ASP A 11 12.80 8.77 12.96
N GLN A 12 13.63 8.38 12.00
CA GLN A 12 14.98 8.89 11.85
C GLN A 12 14.96 10.21 11.07
N GLU A 13 15.13 11.33 11.79
CA GLU A 13 15.08 12.69 11.22
C GLU A 13 16.02 12.89 10.02
N ASP A 14 17.25 12.36 10.10
CA ASP A 14 18.24 12.47 9.02
C ASP A 14 17.75 11.73 7.75
N LEU A 15 17.13 10.57 7.93
CA LEU A 15 16.63 9.78 6.82
C LEU A 15 15.35 10.40 6.22
N ALA A 16 14.46 10.89 7.07
CA ALA A 16 13.28 11.66 6.64
C ALA A 16 13.68 12.92 5.85
N ALA A 17 14.74 13.63 6.31
CA ALA A 17 15.27 14.80 5.61
C ALA A 17 15.89 14.42 4.25
N LEU A 18 16.58 13.29 4.18
CA LEU A 18 17.14 12.79 2.91
C LEU A 18 16.03 12.48 1.89
N TYR A 19 14.96 11.80 2.33
CA TYR A 19 13.80 11.53 1.46
C TYR A 19 13.11 12.82 1.02
N GLU A 20 12.91 13.77 1.93
CA GLU A 20 12.35 15.08 1.60
C GLU A 20 13.16 15.79 0.52
N GLN A 21 14.48 15.90 0.70
CA GLN A 21 15.35 16.57 -0.27
C GLN A 21 15.26 15.93 -1.66
N ALA A 22 15.26 14.61 -1.72
CA ALA A 22 15.15 13.87 -2.97
C ALA A 22 13.80 14.09 -3.65
N LEU A 23 12.70 14.04 -2.89
CA LEU A 23 11.34 14.24 -3.39
C LEU A 23 11.09 15.69 -3.84
N VAL A 24 11.56 16.66 -3.06
CA VAL A 24 11.43 18.08 -3.42
C VAL A 24 12.20 18.39 -4.70
N LYS A 25 13.39 17.77 -4.90
CA LYS A 25 14.16 17.91 -6.14
C LYS A 25 13.42 17.37 -7.35
N GLU A 26 12.56 16.37 -7.18
CA GLU A 26 11.69 15.81 -8.23
C GLU A 26 10.39 16.63 -8.42
N GLY A 27 10.18 17.69 -7.64
CA GLY A 27 9.03 18.59 -7.76
C GLY A 27 7.81 18.21 -6.92
N TYR A 28 7.95 17.30 -5.94
CA TYR A 28 6.89 16.96 -5.01
C TYR A 28 6.82 17.94 -3.85
N ALA A 29 5.62 18.17 -3.32
CA ALA A 29 5.44 18.82 -2.03
C ALA A 29 5.49 17.74 -0.94
N VAL A 30 6.33 17.93 0.09
CA VAL A 30 6.59 16.89 1.10
C VAL A 30 6.15 17.36 2.47
N SER A 31 5.45 16.48 3.19
CA SER A 31 5.21 16.57 4.63
C SER A 31 5.93 15.44 5.33
N LYS A 32 6.46 15.69 6.53
CA LYS A 32 7.16 14.67 7.34
C LYS A 32 6.44 14.45 8.65
N ALA A 33 6.43 13.20 9.10
CA ALA A 33 6.01 12.77 10.41
C ALA A 33 7.06 11.82 10.99
N TYR A 34 7.27 11.88 12.29
CA TYR A 34 8.27 11.08 12.99
C TYR A 34 7.65 9.98 13.85
N THR A 35 6.34 9.97 13.95
CA THR A 35 5.53 8.91 14.60
C THR A 35 4.37 8.51 13.71
N GLY A 36 3.79 7.34 14.00
CA GLY A 36 2.61 6.87 13.29
C GLY A 36 1.40 7.79 13.51
N GLU A 37 1.21 8.27 14.74
CA GLU A 37 0.13 9.18 15.12
C GLU A 37 0.22 10.51 14.40
N GLU A 38 1.42 11.11 14.36
CA GLU A 38 1.65 12.35 13.63
C GLU A 38 1.37 12.17 12.13
N GLY A 39 1.82 11.03 11.57
CA GLY A 39 1.56 10.67 10.18
C GLY A 39 0.08 10.56 9.86
N VAL A 40 -0.70 9.90 10.72
CA VAL A 40 -2.15 9.79 10.59
C VAL A 40 -2.80 11.16 10.67
N ALA A 41 -2.43 11.99 11.65
CA ALA A 41 -3.00 13.33 11.81
C ALA A 41 -2.71 14.22 10.59
N LEU A 42 -1.47 14.23 10.09
CA LEU A 42 -1.10 14.98 8.88
C LEU A 42 -1.84 14.48 7.64
N PHE A 43 -2.06 13.16 7.55
CA PHE A 43 -2.81 12.58 6.44
C PHE A 43 -4.30 12.96 6.50
N GLU A 44 -4.90 12.97 7.69
CA GLU A 44 -6.30 13.36 7.89
C GLU A 44 -6.52 14.83 7.55
N ASP A 45 -5.62 15.71 8.02
CA ASP A 45 -5.75 17.17 7.84
C ASP A 45 -5.49 17.62 6.40
N ASN A 46 -4.46 17.05 5.77
CA ASN A 46 -3.95 17.56 4.49
C ASN A 46 -4.11 16.59 3.34
N GLY A 47 -4.30 15.30 3.61
CA GLY A 47 -4.19 14.22 2.64
C GLY A 47 -2.79 14.11 2.02
N ALA A 48 -2.60 13.12 1.19
CA ALA A 48 -1.41 12.95 0.36
C ALA A 48 -1.75 12.19 -0.93
N ASP A 49 -0.96 12.42 -1.98
CA ASP A 49 -1.06 11.67 -3.24
C ASP A 49 -0.27 10.36 -3.17
N ALA A 50 0.71 10.26 -2.26
CA ALA A 50 1.41 9.03 -1.90
C ALA A 50 1.97 9.11 -0.47
N VAL A 51 2.23 7.95 0.14
CA VAL A 51 2.83 7.83 1.48
C VAL A 51 4.07 6.96 1.39
N VAL A 52 5.17 7.41 2.02
CA VAL A 52 6.35 6.60 2.34
C VAL A 52 6.28 6.27 3.83
N LEU A 53 6.37 4.99 4.18
CA LEU A 53 6.08 4.54 5.54
C LEU A 53 7.15 3.55 6.03
N ASP A 54 7.77 3.84 7.17
CA ASP A 54 8.53 2.84 7.92
C ASP A 54 7.59 1.99 8.79
N MET A 55 7.92 0.71 8.92
CA MET A 55 7.22 -0.20 9.82
C MET A 55 7.72 -0.10 11.26
N THR A 56 8.97 0.33 11.45
CA THR A 56 9.61 0.44 12.77
C THR A 56 9.47 1.87 13.28
N LEU A 57 8.29 2.22 13.76
CA LEU A 57 7.99 3.53 14.33
C LEU A 57 7.86 3.43 15.86
N PRO A 58 8.18 4.49 16.62
CA PRO A 58 7.86 4.58 18.03
C PRO A 58 6.34 4.66 18.22
N GLU A 59 5.86 4.21 19.37
CA GLU A 59 4.46 4.28 19.82
C GLU A 59 3.51 3.44 18.95
N MET A 60 3.09 3.95 17.79
CA MET A 60 2.22 3.23 16.86
C MET A 60 3.04 2.50 15.79
N HIS A 61 2.96 1.17 15.76
CA HIS A 61 3.66 0.36 14.77
C HIS A 61 3.16 0.67 13.33
N GLY A 62 4.07 0.61 12.34
CA GLY A 62 3.76 0.99 10.96
C GLY A 62 2.57 0.24 10.32
N VAL A 63 2.32 -1.02 10.71
CA VAL A 63 1.12 -1.77 10.24
C VAL A 63 -0.17 -1.13 10.75
N GLU A 64 -0.19 -0.65 11.98
CA GLU A 64 -1.36 0.01 12.56
C GLU A 64 -1.56 1.38 11.90
N THR A 65 -0.48 2.13 11.71
CA THR A 65 -0.47 3.38 10.93
C THR A 65 -1.05 3.15 9.53
N LEU A 66 -0.59 2.11 8.83
CA LEU A 66 -1.08 1.75 7.51
C LEU A 66 -2.57 1.42 7.50
N ARG A 67 -3.04 0.64 8.49
CA ARG A 67 -4.48 0.32 8.62
C ARG A 67 -5.33 1.56 8.81
N THR A 68 -4.87 2.49 9.64
CA THR A 68 -5.59 3.74 9.90
C THR A 68 -5.64 4.60 8.63
N ILE A 69 -4.52 4.76 7.92
CA ILE A 69 -4.48 5.47 6.64
C ILE A 69 -5.40 4.82 5.60
N ARG A 70 -5.46 3.48 5.53
CA ARG A 70 -6.39 2.75 4.65
C ARG A 70 -7.85 2.97 5.02
N GLY A 71 -8.16 3.17 6.30
CA GLY A 71 -9.49 3.56 6.76
C GLY A 71 -9.90 4.96 6.31
N LEU A 72 -8.94 5.90 6.23
CA LEU A 72 -9.15 7.26 5.74
C LEU A 72 -9.20 7.34 4.20
N ASN A 73 -8.30 6.61 3.53
CA ASN A 73 -8.26 6.51 2.07
C ASN A 73 -7.74 5.12 1.66
N ALA A 74 -8.66 4.27 1.20
CA ALA A 74 -8.33 2.91 0.77
C ALA A 74 -7.36 2.86 -0.42
N ASN A 75 -7.33 3.91 -1.24
CA ASN A 75 -6.66 3.93 -2.53
C ASN A 75 -5.35 4.74 -2.56
N VAL A 76 -4.96 5.42 -1.48
CA VAL A 76 -3.71 6.17 -1.49
C VAL A 76 -2.52 5.24 -1.71
N PRO A 77 -1.63 5.50 -2.67
CA PRO A 77 -0.42 4.72 -2.85
C PRO A 77 0.46 4.77 -1.60
N VAL A 78 0.89 3.59 -1.11
CA VAL A 78 1.83 3.47 0.01
C VAL A 78 3.05 2.67 -0.43
N VAL A 79 4.23 3.25 -0.23
CA VAL A 79 5.53 2.60 -0.40
C VAL A 79 6.12 2.38 0.99
N VAL A 80 6.32 1.12 1.36
CA VAL A 80 6.96 0.74 2.62
C VAL A 80 8.48 0.70 2.42
N VAL A 81 9.22 1.36 3.33
CA VAL A 81 10.69 1.34 3.36
C VAL A 81 11.13 1.06 4.79
N THR A 82 11.56 -0.16 5.08
CA THR A 82 11.79 -0.58 6.47
C THR A 82 12.98 -1.52 6.64
N GLY A 83 13.59 -1.48 7.81
CA GLY A 83 14.57 -2.46 8.27
C GLY A 83 13.94 -3.74 8.82
N GLU A 84 12.63 -3.76 9.01
CA GLU A 84 11.94 -4.95 9.48
C GLU A 84 11.83 -6.01 8.37
N THR A 85 12.31 -7.22 8.67
CA THR A 85 12.37 -8.33 7.71
C THR A 85 11.39 -9.46 8.03
N SER A 86 10.42 -9.20 8.93
CA SER A 86 9.40 -10.18 9.30
C SER A 86 8.50 -10.51 8.11
N ASP A 87 8.42 -11.79 7.75
CA ASP A 87 7.49 -12.27 6.72
C ASP A 87 6.02 -11.98 7.08
N GLU A 88 5.69 -11.98 8.36
CA GLU A 88 4.33 -11.68 8.82
C GLU A 88 3.97 -10.22 8.58
N THR A 89 4.85 -9.29 8.95
CA THR A 89 4.65 -7.85 8.66
C THR A 89 4.53 -7.59 7.18
N ARG A 90 5.39 -8.22 6.38
CA ARG A 90 5.34 -8.12 4.92
C ARG A 90 3.99 -8.59 4.36
N ARG A 91 3.51 -9.78 4.76
CA ARG A 91 2.20 -10.31 4.34
C ARG A 91 1.05 -9.40 4.76
N GLN A 92 1.12 -8.81 5.95
CA GLN A 92 0.10 -7.85 6.39
C GLN A 92 0.09 -6.59 5.51
N CYS A 93 1.24 -6.05 5.16
CA CYS A 93 1.36 -4.92 4.23
C CYS A 93 0.81 -5.26 2.84
N GLU A 94 1.13 -6.44 2.31
CA GLU A 94 0.62 -6.92 1.01
C GLU A 94 -0.91 -7.03 1.01
N ARG A 95 -1.51 -7.60 2.08
CA ARG A 95 -2.97 -7.65 2.25
C ARG A 95 -3.62 -6.28 2.38
N LEU A 96 -2.88 -5.29 2.88
CA LEU A 96 -3.32 -3.90 2.97
C LEU A 96 -3.06 -3.12 1.67
N GLY A 97 -2.61 -3.79 0.61
CA GLY A 97 -2.46 -3.22 -0.72
C GLY A 97 -1.37 -2.15 -0.80
N VAL A 98 -0.18 -2.41 -0.24
CA VAL A 98 0.98 -1.53 -0.47
C VAL A 98 1.49 -1.71 -1.90
N GLN A 99 1.91 -0.62 -2.55
CA GLN A 99 2.42 -0.65 -3.91
C GLN A 99 3.81 -1.26 -3.99
N GLN A 100 4.64 -1.02 -3.00
CA GLN A 100 5.96 -1.63 -2.88
C GLN A 100 6.39 -1.78 -1.43
N TYR A 101 7.19 -2.82 -1.18
CA TYR A 101 7.84 -3.08 0.10
C TYR A 101 9.35 -3.16 -0.15
N LEU A 102 10.08 -2.16 0.33
CA LEU A 102 11.53 -2.03 0.18
C LEU A 102 12.21 -2.29 1.52
N SER A 103 13.20 -3.18 1.54
CA SER A 103 13.99 -3.45 2.74
C SER A 103 15.18 -2.48 2.84
N LYS A 104 15.40 -1.89 4.02
CA LYS A 104 16.61 -1.11 4.30
C LYS A 104 17.85 -2.05 4.41
N PRO A 105 19.03 -1.66 3.90
CA PRO A 105 19.32 -0.39 3.24
C PRO A 105 18.74 -0.36 1.82
N ALA A 106 17.96 0.69 1.50
CA ALA A 106 17.41 0.91 0.17
C ALA A 106 18.13 2.10 -0.49
N ASP A 107 18.48 1.96 -1.79
CA ASP A 107 18.98 3.09 -2.55
C ASP A 107 17.84 4.11 -2.71
N TYR A 108 18.15 5.41 -2.53
CA TYR A 108 17.16 6.45 -2.70
C TYR A 108 16.50 6.43 -4.10
N ARG A 109 17.21 5.94 -5.12
CA ARG A 109 16.69 5.79 -6.48
C ARG A 109 15.56 4.76 -6.53
N ASP A 110 15.70 3.65 -5.81
CA ASP A 110 14.66 2.62 -5.76
C ASP A 110 13.40 3.18 -5.11
N ILE A 111 13.56 4.01 -4.07
CA ILE A 111 12.46 4.69 -3.39
C ILE A 111 11.77 5.69 -4.33
N MET A 112 12.57 6.51 -5.05
CA MET A 112 12.04 7.47 -6.00
C MET A 112 11.30 6.79 -7.15
N ASP A 113 11.84 5.68 -7.67
CA ASP A 113 11.19 4.90 -8.72
C ASP A 113 9.90 4.25 -8.23
N ALA A 114 9.87 3.76 -6.99
CA ALA A 114 8.67 3.23 -6.37
C ALA A 114 7.57 4.29 -6.27
N ILE A 115 7.91 5.48 -5.77
CA ILE A 115 6.97 6.61 -5.66
C ILE A 115 6.50 7.08 -7.03
N ARG A 116 7.41 7.21 -8.00
CA ARG A 116 7.05 7.58 -9.37
C ARG A 116 6.06 6.59 -9.99
N ARG A 117 6.29 5.28 -9.85
CA ARG A 117 5.37 4.23 -10.32
C ARG A 117 4.03 4.33 -9.59
N ALA A 118 4.05 4.44 -8.28
CA ALA A 118 2.85 4.57 -7.46
C ALA A 118 1.98 5.77 -7.85
N LEU A 119 2.60 6.89 -8.23
CA LEU A 119 1.91 8.11 -8.65
C LEU A 119 1.53 8.14 -10.14
N SER A 120 2.17 7.31 -10.97
CA SER A 120 1.94 7.26 -12.43
C SER A 120 0.96 6.17 -12.84
N ASP A 121 0.85 5.10 -12.03
CA ASP A 121 -0.08 4.01 -12.28
C ASP A 121 -1.41 4.30 -11.60
N PRO A 122 -2.47 4.62 -12.36
CA PRO A 122 -3.82 4.73 -11.81
C PRO A 122 -4.39 3.38 -11.32
N LYS A 123 -3.59 2.32 -11.31
CA LYS A 123 -3.83 1.10 -10.53
C LYS A 123 -3.61 1.30 -9.03
N THR A 124 -3.88 2.44 -8.56
CA THR A 124 -4.49 2.59 -7.28
C THR A 124 -5.87 1.98 -7.41
N THR A 125 -5.85 0.67 -7.43
CA THR A 125 -6.96 -0.21 -7.10
C THR A 125 -8.34 0.46 -7.11
N THR A 126 -8.84 0.71 -8.27
CA THR A 126 -10.18 0.31 -8.52
C THR A 126 -10.10 -0.67 -9.69
N GLU A 127 -9.64 -1.90 -9.44
CA GLU A 127 -10.40 -2.95 -10.04
C GLU A 127 -11.81 -2.65 -9.52
N GLU A 128 -12.65 -2.11 -10.34
CA GLU A 128 -14.09 -2.20 -10.16
C GLU A 128 -14.35 -3.70 -10.01
N TYR A 129 -14.36 -4.16 -8.76
CA TYR A 129 -14.95 -5.44 -8.45
C TYR A 129 -16.43 -5.27 -8.80
N GLN A 130 -16.78 -5.61 -10.01
CA GLN A 130 -18.19 -5.92 -10.29
C GLN A 130 -18.50 -7.09 -9.37
N VAL A 131 -19.28 -6.81 -8.34
CA VAL A 131 -19.82 -7.86 -7.47
C VAL A 131 -20.80 -8.66 -8.32
N VAL A 132 -20.26 -9.66 -9.04
CA VAL A 132 -21.08 -10.63 -9.74
C VAL A 132 -21.55 -11.63 -8.71
N THR A 133 -22.80 -11.51 -8.30
CA THR A 133 -23.43 -12.50 -7.41
C THR A 133 -23.65 -13.79 -8.22
N LEU A 134 -22.70 -14.72 -8.12
CA LEU A 134 -22.81 -16.05 -8.71
C LEU A 134 -23.58 -16.97 -7.75
N ARG A 135 -24.74 -17.45 -8.14
CA ARG A 135 -25.41 -18.56 -7.45
C ARG A 135 -24.75 -19.86 -7.88
N LEU A 136 -23.79 -20.32 -7.07
CA LEU A 136 -23.12 -21.61 -7.28
C LEU A 136 -23.90 -22.74 -6.62
N PRO A 137 -24.01 -23.92 -7.27
CA PRO A 137 -24.55 -25.12 -6.63
C PRO A 137 -23.77 -25.47 -5.35
N SER A 138 -24.46 -25.92 -4.30
CA SER A 138 -23.89 -26.21 -2.98
C SER A 138 -22.69 -27.15 -3.01
N ARG A 139 -22.63 -28.06 -4.01
CA ARG A 139 -21.49 -28.98 -4.22
C ARG A 139 -20.22 -28.24 -4.63
N ILE A 140 -20.32 -27.16 -5.40
CA ILE A 140 -19.18 -26.34 -5.85
C ILE A 140 -18.71 -25.47 -4.68
N VAL A 141 -19.63 -24.88 -3.92
CA VAL A 141 -19.30 -24.08 -2.72
C VAL A 141 -18.53 -24.94 -1.70
N LYS A 142 -18.95 -26.20 -1.47
CA LYS A 142 -18.23 -27.13 -0.58
C LYS A 142 -16.83 -27.47 -1.09
N CYS A 143 -16.65 -27.60 -2.40
CA CYS A 143 -15.36 -27.87 -3.01
C CYS A 143 -14.43 -26.65 -2.88
N LEU A 144 -14.91 -25.43 -3.06
CA LEU A 144 -14.16 -24.19 -2.91
C LEU A 144 -13.77 -23.92 -1.44
N MET A 145 -14.64 -24.26 -0.48
CA MET A 145 -14.33 -24.12 0.95
C MET A 145 -13.33 -25.13 1.48
N GLY A 146 -13.04 -26.20 0.74
CA GLY A 146 -12.04 -27.20 1.08
C GLY A 146 -10.66 -26.98 0.45
N LEU A 147 -10.48 -25.95 -0.35
CA LEU A 147 -9.24 -25.61 -1.04
C LEU A 147 -8.63 -24.35 -0.41
N ASP A 148 -7.78 -24.56 0.59
CA ASP A 148 -7.19 -23.47 1.40
C ASP A 148 -6.18 -22.57 0.65
N GLU A 149 -5.76 -22.90 -0.58
CA GLU A 149 -4.70 -22.16 -1.27
C GLU A 149 -4.97 -21.77 -2.74
N ASN A 150 -6.16 -22.01 -3.30
CA ASN A 150 -6.41 -21.77 -4.74
C ASN A 150 -7.83 -21.28 -5.08
N ILE A 151 -8.48 -20.56 -4.19
CA ILE A 151 -9.82 -20.01 -4.46
C ILE A 151 -9.80 -19.06 -5.67
N GLU A 152 -8.78 -18.21 -5.78
CA GLU A 152 -8.62 -17.28 -6.91
C GLU A 152 -8.53 -18.02 -8.25
N ARG A 153 -7.71 -19.04 -8.34
CA ARG A 153 -7.54 -19.82 -9.57
C ARG A 153 -8.76 -20.67 -9.91
N ALA A 154 -9.52 -21.13 -8.91
CA ALA A 154 -10.76 -21.85 -9.11
C ALA A 154 -11.89 -20.92 -9.61
N VAL A 155 -11.92 -19.67 -9.14
CA VAL A 155 -12.85 -18.64 -9.60
C VAL A 155 -12.50 -18.19 -11.03
N GLU A 156 -11.24 -18.01 -11.36
CA GLU A 156 -10.76 -17.71 -12.72
C GLU A 156 -11.19 -18.80 -13.72
N LEU A 157 -10.98 -20.07 -13.40
CA LEU A 157 -11.38 -21.20 -14.26
C LEU A 157 -12.89 -21.27 -14.47
N ILE A 158 -13.69 -20.96 -13.45
CA ILE A 158 -15.17 -20.93 -13.54
C ILE A 158 -15.61 -19.75 -14.41
N CYS A 159 -14.94 -18.61 -14.32
CA CYS A 159 -15.22 -17.45 -15.15
C CYS A 159 -14.83 -17.70 -16.61
N GLU A 160 -13.67 -18.30 -16.89
CA GLU A 160 -13.22 -18.60 -18.26
C GLU A 160 -14.13 -19.61 -18.98
N GLU A 161 -14.67 -20.60 -18.29
CA GLU A 161 -15.59 -21.58 -18.92
C GLU A 161 -16.97 -21.01 -19.20
N LYS A 162 -17.47 -20.05 -18.42
CA LYS A 162 -18.82 -19.51 -18.58
C LYS A 162 -18.94 -18.31 -19.52
N PHE A 163 -17.85 -17.62 -19.80
CA PHE A 163 -17.86 -16.43 -20.66
C PHE A 163 -17.22 -16.65 -22.04
N LYS A 164 -16.94 -17.90 -22.42
CA LYS A 164 -16.58 -18.33 -23.79
C LYS A 164 -17.78 -18.76 -24.62
N ALA A 165 -18.91 -18.06 -24.49
CA ALA A 165 -20.08 -18.25 -25.36
C ALA A 165 -20.39 -16.94 -26.06
#